data_8b569fb66c3f5311d7a07cf0ba521387
#
_entry.id   8b569fb66c3f5311d7a07cf0ba521387
#
_cell.length_a   1.000
_cell.length_b   1.000
_cell.length_c   1.000
_cell.angle_alpha   90.00
_cell.angle_beta   90.00
_cell.angle_gamma   90.00
#
_symmetry.space_group_name_H-M   'P 1'
#
loop_
_entity.id
_entity.type
_entity.pdbx_description
1 polymer ?
#
loop_
_entity_poly.entity_id
_entity_poly.type
_entity_poly.pdbx_seq_one_letter_code
_entity_poly.pdbx_strand_id
1 'polypeptide(L)' 'MNIHYHITVKEYLEDSWSTWFDGLAITHAADGTTTLSGAVRDQSALYGLIDKARDLGLTLVAVGRSAPPDRADELHG' A
#
# COMPACT_ATOMS: atom_id res chain seq x y z
N MET A 1 11.83 -10.25 -8.47
CA MET A 1 11.44 -8.96 -9.05
C MET A 1 10.34 -8.33 -8.23
N ASN A 2 10.49 -7.05 -7.89
CA ASN A 2 9.52 -6.36 -7.05
C ASN A 2 8.47 -5.66 -7.90
N ILE A 3 7.25 -5.70 -7.41
CA ILE A 3 6.12 -5.04 -8.07
C ILE A 3 5.57 -4.01 -7.09
N HIS A 4 5.30 -2.81 -7.59
CA HIS A 4 4.73 -1.77 -6.75
C HIS A 4 3.23 -1.95 -6.62
N TYR A 5 2.75 -1.95 -5.38
CA TYR A 5 1.33 -2.07 -5.07
C TYR A 5 0.92 -0.96 -4.13
N HIS A 6 -0.38 -0.69 -4.11
CA HIS A 6 -0.95 0.18 -3.09
C HIS A 6 -2.17 -0.52 -2.48
N ILE A 7 -2.36 -0.29 -1.19
CA ILE A 7 -3.50 -0.79 -0.44
C ILE A 7 -4.09 0.40 0.29
N THR A 8 -5.36 0.69 0.05
CA THR A 8 -6.04 1.80 0.72
C THR A 8 -7.03 1.25 1.71
N VAL A 9 -6.98 1.74 2.94
CA VAL A 9 -7.90 1.37 4.01
C VAL A 9 -8.65 2.61 4.47
N LYS A 10 -9.85 2.39 4.99
CA LYS A 10 -10.72 3.47 5.42
C LYS A 10 -10.21 4.15 6.69
N GLU A 11 -9.59 3.38 7.56
CA GLU A 11 -9.15 3.86 8.87
C GLU A 11 -7.86 4.66 8.77
N TYR A 12 -7.65 5.54 9.73
CA TYR A 12 -6.40 6.29 9.84
C TYR A 12 -5.34 5.41 10.51
N LEU A 13 -4.19 5.27 9.85
CA LEU A 13 -3.04 4.56 10.41
C LEU A 13 -1.89 5.53 10.59
N GLU A 14 -1.28 5.50 11.77
CA GLU A 14 -0.08 6.31 12.03
C GLU A 14 1.12 5.75 11.25
N ASP A 15 2.09 6.61 11.02
CA ASP A 15 3.29 6.22 10.26
C ASP A 15 4.05 5.08 10.91
N SER A 16 3.94 4.92 12.21
CA SER A 16 4.61 3.83 12.93
C SER A 16 4.15 2.44 12.48
N TRP A 17 2.98 2.35 11.87
CA TRP A 17 2.48 1.08 11.34
C TRP A 17 3.26 0.58 10.13
N SER A 18 4.10 1.43 9.53
CA SER A 18 4.90 1.05 8.38
C SER A 18 5.72 -0.21 8.63
N THR A 19 6.32 -0.31 9.81
CA THR A 19 7.13 -1.49 10.16
C THR A 19 6.29 -2.76 10.16
N TRP A 20 5.05 -2.66 10.62
CA TRP A 20 4.13 -3.79 10.65
C TRP A 20 3.80 -4.30 9.24
N PHE A 21 3.81 -3.40 8.27
CA PHE A 21 3.47 -3.72 6.88
C PHE A 21 4.74 -3.76 6.01
N ASP A 22 5.80 -4.38 6.51
CA ASP A 22 7.03 -4.63 5.76
C ASP A 22 7.68 -3.36 5.21
N GLY A 23 7.53 -2.25 5.92
CA GLY A 23 8.17 -1.01 5.54
C GLY A 23 7.48 -0.23 4.43
N LEU A 24 6.23 -0.57 4.10
CA LEU A 24 5.49 0.18 3.10
C LEU A 24 5.31 1.63 3.53
N ALA A 25 5.34 2.52 2.56
CA ALA A 25 5.11 3.94 2.81
C ALA A 25 3.64 4.17 3.17
N ILE A 26 3.40 5.02 4.16
CA ILE A 26 2.06 5.35 4.61
C ILE A 26 1.74 6.77 4.18
N THR A 27 0.64 6.94 3.46
CA THR A 27 0.19 8.24 2.99
C THR A 27 -1.26 8.43 3.44
N HIS A 28 -1.59 9.64 3.87
CA HIS A 28 -2.93 9.96 4.35
C HIS A 28 -3.63 10.89 3.36
N ALA A 29 -4.87 10.54 3.03
CA ALA A 29 -5.68 11.38 2.15
C ALA A 29 -6.52 12.35 2.97
N ALA A 30 -7.03 13.38 2.31
CA ALA A 30 -7.82 14.40 2.97
C ALA A 30 -9.13 13.86 3.54
N ASP A 31 -9.63 12.75 2.98
CA ASP A 31 -10.87 12.14 3.46
C ASP A 31 -10.67 11.20 4.65
N GLY A 32 -9.46 11.11 5.17
CA GLY A 32 -9.16 10.27 6.32
C GLY A 32 -8.73 8.85 5.99
N THR A 33 -8.70 8.48 4.72
CA THR A 33 -8.21 7.16 4.34
C THR A 33 -6.70 7.12 4.39
N THR A 34 -6.15 5.91 4.49
CA THR A 34 -4.71 5.68 4.53
C THR A 34 -4.33 4.76 3.38
N THR A 35 -3.27 5.11 2.68
CA THR A 35 -2.74 4.29 1.60
C THR A 35 -1.36 3.77 1.98
N LEU A 36 -1.20 2.46 1.90
CA LEU A 36 0.07 1.77 2.07
C LEU A 36 0.60 1.47 0.69
N SER A 37 1.82 1.90 0.39
CA SER A 37 2.37 1.70 -0.95
C SER A 37 3.84 1.35 -0.91
N GLY A 38 4.28 0.61 -1.90
CA GLY A 38 5.68 0.26 -2.02
C GLY A 38 5.90 -0.98 -2.85
N ALA A 39 7.15 -1.41 -2.88
CA ALA A 39 7.55 -2.60 -3.62
C ALA A 39 7.21 -3.86 -2.83
N VAL A 40 6.56 -4.80 -3.49
CA VAL A 40 6.19 -6.08 -2.91
C VAL A 40 6.84 -7.16 -3.76
N ARG A 41 7.41 -8.18 -3.12
CA ARG A 41 8.20 -9.18 -3.82
C ARG A 41 7.37 -9.97 -4.82
N ASP A 42 6.16 -10.35 -4.45
CA ASP A 42 5.28 -11.13 -5.32
C ASP A 42 3.85 -11.02 -4.82
N GLN A 43 2.93 -11.66 -5.53
CA GLN A 43 1.52 -11.63 -5.19
C GLN A 43 1.22 -12.28 -3.84
N SER A 44 1.95 -13.32 -3.49
CA SER A 44 1.76 -13.98 -2.20
C SER A 44 2.08 -13.04 -1.06
N ALA A 45 3.13 -12.24 -1.20
CA ALA A 45 3.47 -11.25 -0.19
C ALA A 45 2.40 -10.19 -0.07
N LEU A 46 1.80 -9.79 -1.21
CA LEU A 46 0.69 -8.84 -1.20
C LEU A 46 -0.50 -9.39 -0.43
N TYR A 47 -0.87 -10.63 -0.68
CA TYR A 47 -1.98 -11.24 0.03
C TYR A 47 -1.71 -11.34 1.53
N GLY A 48 -0.46 -11.59 1.90
CA GLY A 48 -0.08 -11.57 3.32
C GLY A 48 -0.29 -10.23 3.97
N LEU A 49 0.00 -9.14 3.24
CA LEU A 49 -0.24 -7.80 3.74
C LEU A 49 -1.73 -7.51 3.88
N ILE A 50 -2.52 -7.96 2.92
CA ILE A 50 -3.97 -7.82 2.98
C ILE A 50 -4.53 -8.57 4.19
N ASP A 51 -4.02 -9.77 4.45
CA ASP A 51 -4.45 -10.55 5.60
C ASP A 51 -4.11 -9.86 6.91
N LYS A 52 -2.94 -9.22 6.98
CA LYS A 52 -2.58 -8.43 8.16
C LYS A 52 -3.57 -7.30 8.39
N ALA A 53 -3.95 -6.60 7.33
CA ALA A 53 -4.92 -5.52 7.45
C ALA A 53 -6.25 -6.04 7.95
N ARG A 54 -6.69 -7.17 7.43
CA ARG A 54 -7.96 -7.78 7.86
C ARG A 54 -7.90 -8.21 9.32
N ASP A 55 -6.80 -8.79 9.73
CA ASP A 55 -6.62 -9.22 11.13
C ASP A 55 -6.68 -8.05 12.10
N LEU A 56 -6.27 -6.88 11.66
CA LEU A 56 -6.34 -5.67 12.47
C LEU A 56 -7.71 -5.02 12.44
N GLY A 57 -8.64 -5.57 11.68
CA GLY A 57 -9.98 -5.01 11.57
C GLY A 57 -10.08 -3.83 10.62
N LEU A 58 -9.10 -3.64 9.75
CA LEU A 58 -9.11 -2.54 8.79
C LEU A 58 -10.05 -2.83 7.63
N THR A 59 -10.66 -1.76 7.12
CA THR A 59 -11.60 -1.87 6.00
C THR A 59 -10.86 -1.55 4.70
N LEU A 60 -10.74 -2.54 3.83
CA LEU A 60 -10.09 -2.33 2.54
C LEU A 60 -10.99 -1.52 1.63
N VAL A 61 -10.45 -0.46 1.06
CA VAL A 61 -11.14 0.39 0.10
C VAL A 61 -10.69 0.05 -1.32
N ALA A 62 -9.39 -0.13 -1.51
CA ALA A 62 -8.84 -0.39 -2.82
C ALA A 62 -7.51 -1.11 -2.70
N VAL A 63 -7.21 -1.95 -3.68
CA VAL A 63 -5.91 -2.60 -3.82
C VAL A 63 -5.58 -2.59 -5.30
N GLY A 64 -4.36 -2.22 -5.65
CA GLY A 64 -3.97 -2.20 -7.04
C GLY A 64 -2.47 -2.09 -7.21
N ARG A 65 -2.04 -2.24 -8.46
CA ARG A 65 -0.65 -2.05 -8.82
C ARG A 65 -0.40 -0.57 -9.05
N SER A 66 0.79 -0.12 -8.63
CA SER A 66 1.21 1.26 -8.83
C SER A 66 2.46 1.29 -9.69
N ALA A 67 2.56 2.28 -10.57
CA ALA A 67 3.79 2.47 -11.32
C ALA A 67 4.81 3.17 -10.42
N PRO A 68 6.11 2.80 -10.51
CA PRO A 68 7.15 3.56 -9.82
C PRO A 68 7.13 5.01 -10.32
N PRO A 69 7.41 6.00 -9.44
CA PRO A 69 7.28 7.41 -9.81
C PRO A 69 8.09 7.82 -11.04
N ASP A 70 9.33 7.38 -11.13
CA ASP A 70 10.19 7.73 -12.26
C ASP A 70 9.74 7.08 -13.57
N ARG A 71 9.05 5.94 -13.49
CA ARG A 71 8.52 5.29 -14.68
C ARG A 71 7.28 5.99 -15.19
N ALA A 72 6.51 6.60 -14.31
CA ALA A 72 5.32 7.33 -14.71
C ALA A 72 5.67 8.49 -15.64
N ASP A 73 6.78 9.14 -15.40
CA ASP A 73 7.24 10.24 -16.25
C ASP A 73 7.62 9.75 -17.64
N GLU A 74 8.23 8.60 -17.73
CA GLU A 74 8.66 8.06 -19.01
C GLU A 74 7.49 7.70 -19.90
N LEU A 75 6.40 7.30 -19.33
CA LEU A 75 5.23 6.88 -20.10
C LEU A 75 4.56 8.05 -20.82
N HIS A 76 4.84 9.26 -20.40
CA HIS A 76 4.29 10.46 -21.03
C HIS A 76 5.22 11.09 -22.03
N GLY A 77 6.43 10.58 -22.10
CA GLY A 77 7.47 11.13 -22.96
C GLY A 77 7.27 10.99 -24.44
#